data_fce2d4dfb579ad80e51f8732b90e8e17
#
_entry.id   fce2d4dfb579ad80e51f8732b90e8e17
#
_cell.length_a   1.000
_cell.length_b   1.000
_cell.length_c   1.000
_cell.angle_alpha   90.00
_cell.angle_beta   90.00
_cell.angle_gamma   90.00
#
_symmetry.space_group_name_H-M   'P 1'
#
loop_
_entity.id
_entity.type
_entity.pdbx_description
1 polymer ?
#
loop_
_entity_poly.entity_id
_entity_poly.type
_entity_poly.pdbx_seq_one_letter_code
_entity_poly.pdbx_strand_id
1 'polypeptide(L)'
;FAVNLLTMMAIAAATDYVIFLFGRYQEERAKGLDKEAAYYEMFHGTAHVILGSGLTIAGAMACLHFTRSPMFNSLGIPLFIGMLVVVAAALTLGPAVITVASTLGALEPKRAMRVRFWRRIGTAVVRWPGPILVATIALSLVGLLALPGYRTDYNDRNYLPPDIPAAEGFAAAERHFPA
;
A
#
# COMPACT_ATOMS: atom_id res chain seq x y z
N PHE A 1 -1.44 7.11 18.31
CA PHE A 1 -1.33 5.91 17.46
C PHE A 1 -2.16 6.02 16.20
N ALA A 2 -3.48 6.26 16.27
CA ALA A 2 -4.39 6.34 15.13
C ALA A 2 -3.96 7.39 14.08
N VAL A 3 -3.57 8.58 14.51
CA VAL A 3 -3.12 9.66 13.61
C VAL A 3 -1.87 9.25 12.85
N ASN A 4 -0.90 8.62 13.51
CA ASN A 4 0.33 8.17 12.85
C ASN A 4 0.04 7.09 11.80
N LEU A 5 -0.81 6.11 12.12
CA LEU A 5 -1.25 5.09 11.16
C LEU A 5 -1.97 5.70 9.96
N LEU A 6 -2.91 6.62 10.23
CA LEU A 6 -3.64 7.33 9.18
C LEU A 6 -2.68 8.11 8.26
N THR A 7 -1.73 8.84 8.86
CA THR A 7 -0.75 9.62 8.10
C THR A 7 0.14 8.72 7.24
N MET A 8 0.67 7.63 7.80
CA MET A 8 1.50 6.67 7.04
C MET A 8 0.72 6.05 5.90
N MET A 9 -0.52 5.60 6.15
CA MET A 9 -1.38 5.03 5.13
C MET A 9 -1.72 6.04 4.04
N ALA A 10 -2.04 7.28 4.43
CA ALA A 10 -2.37 8.33 3.48
C ALA A 10 -1.20 8.68 2.56
N ILE A 11 0.01 8.84 3.12
CA ILE A 11 1.21 9.12 2.33
C ILE A 11 1.53 7.96 1.39
N ALA A 12 1.52 6.72 1.89
CA ALA A 12 1.81 5.54 1.09
C ALA A 12 0.82 5.40 -0.08
N ALA A 13 -0.48 5.37 0.20
CA ALA A 13 -1.51 5.19 -0.82
C ALA A 13 -1.56 6.37 -1.82
N ALA A 14 -1.42 7.61 -1.35
CA ALA A 14 -1.37 8.77 -2.25
C ALA A 14 -0.16 8.70 -3.18
N THR A 15 1.01 8.32 -2.66
CA THR A 15 2.24 8.16 -3.45
C THR A 15 2.07 7.08 -4.51
N ASP A 16 1.54 5.91 -4.13
CA ASP A 16 1.31 4.80 -5.06
C ASP A 16 0.36 5.17 -6.18
N TYR A 17 -0.75 5.82 -5.87
CA TYR A 17 -1.71 6.27 -6.88
C TYR A 17 -1.13 7.32 -7.82
N VAL A 18 -0.36 8.28 -7.31
CA VAL A 18 0.30 9.30 -8.14
C VAL A 18 1.36 8.67 -9.05
N ILE A 19 2.17 7.73 -8.54
CA ILE A 19 3.15 7.00 -9.34
C ILE A 19 2.46 6.20 -10.45
N PHE A 20 1.32 5.58 -10.15
CA PHE A 20 0.55 4.81 -11.12
C PHE A 20 -0.03 5.70 -12.23
N LEU A 21 -0.66 6.83 -11.87
CA LEU A 21 -1.12 7.84 -12.82
C LEU A 21 0.02 8.38 -13.68
N PHE A 22 1.13 8.76 -13.06
CA PHE A 22 2.31 9.26 -13.74
C PHE A 22 2.90 8.23 -14.72
N GLY A 23 3.03 6.99 -14.28
CA GLY A 23 3.53 5.89 -15.12
C GLY A 23 2.65 5.69 -16.36
N ARG A 24 1.33 5.72 -16.17
CA ARG A 24 0.38 5.61 -17.29
C ARG A 24 0.45 6.80 -18.23
N TYR A 25 0.53 8.02 -17.69
CA TYR A 25 0.73 9.21 -18.51
C TYR A 25 1.98 9.12 -19.38
N GLN A 26 3.12 8.71 -18.81
CA GLN A 26 4.38 8.55 -19.53
C GLN A 26 4.29 7.45 -20.60
N GLU A 27 3.56 6.37 -20.34
CA GLU A 27 3.33 5.32 -21.33
C GLU A 27 2.57 5.85 -22.56
N GLU A 28 1.49 6.60 -22.35
CA GLU A 28 0.70 7.17 -23.43
C GLU A 28 1.49 8.25 -24.20
N ARG A 29 2.28 9.05 -23.53
CA ARG A 29 3.23 9.98 -24.15
C ARG A 29 4.29 9.26 -24.99
N ALA A 30 4.78 8.11 -24.53
CA ALA A 30 5.76 7.31 -25.26
C ALA A 30 5.19 6.66 -26.53
N LYS A 31 3.85 6.46 -26.59
CA LYS A 31 3.13 6.01 -27.82
C LYS A 31 2.99 7.12 -28.86
N GLY A 32 3.39 8.36 -28.54
CA GLY A 32 3.33 9.52 -29.44
C GLY A 32 2.06 10.36 -29.31
N LEU A 33 1.19 10.07 -28.32
CA LEU A 33 0.02 10.89 -28.05
C LEU A 33 0.46 12.30 -27.59
N ASP A 34 -0.30 13.32 -27.95
CA ASP A 34 -0.10 14.66 -27.44
C ASP A 34 -0.40 14.74 -25.92
N LYS A 35 -0.20 15.93 -25.32
CA LYS A 35 -0.36 16.08 -23.86
C LYS A 35 -1.79 15.86 -23.40
N GLU A 36 -2.75 16.33 -24.19
CA GLU A 36 -4.17 16.28 -23.86
C GLU A 36 -4.73 14.87 -24.04
N ALA A 37 -4.48 14.23 -25.17
CA ALA A 37 -4.90 12.85 -25.42
C ALA A 37 -4.27 11.87 -24.42
N ALA A 38 -2.98 12.02 -24.10
CA ALA A 38 -2.30 11.21 -23.10
C ALA A 38 -2.91 11.37 -21.71
N TYR A 39 -3.36 12.59 -21.35
CA TYR A 39 -4.06 12.84 -20.09
C TYR A 39 -5.41 12.09 -20.02
N TYR A 40 -6.22 12.19 -21.07
CA TYR A 40 -7.53 11.51 -21.09
C TYR A 40 -7.38 9.99 -21.07
N GLU A 41 -6.46 9.43 -21.82
CA GLU A 41 -6.18 7.98 -21.82
C GLU A 41 -5.63 7.50 -20.47
N MET A 42 -4.72 8.27 -19.87
CA MET A 42 -4.25 8.01 -18.51
C MET A 42 -5.42 7.96 -17.52
N PHE A 43 -6.24 9.01 -17.49
CA PHE A 43 -7.34 9.13 -16.52
C PHE A 43 -8.38 8.04 -16.72
N HIS A 44 -8.83 7.83 -17.95
CA HIS A 44 -9.80 6.80 -18.30
C HIS A 44 -9.29 5.39 -17.95
N GLY A 45 -8.02 5.11 -18.24
CA GLY A 45 -7.43 3.81 -17.98
C GLY A 45 -7.12 3.51 -16.50
N THR A 46 -6.98 4.55 -15.64
CA THR A 46 -6.54 4.37 -14.26
C THR A 46 -7.58 4.71 -13.19
N ALA A 47 -8.51 5.61 -13.47
CA ALA A 47 -9.46 6.09 -12.46
C ALA A 47 -10.30 4.96 -11.85
N HIS A 48 -10.81 4.05 -12.67
CA HIS A 48 -11.61 2.92 -12.20
C HIS A 48 -10.79 1.91 -11.36
N VAL A 49 -9.49 1.76 -11.66
CA VAL A 49 -8.57 0.90 -10.88
C VAL A 49 -8.31 1.53 -9.50
N ILE A 50 -8.04 2.84 -9.46
CA ILE A 50 -7.84 3.59 -8.21
C ILE A 50 -9.11 3.55 -7.35
N LEU A 51 -10.28 3.76 -7.95
CA LEU A 51 -11.56 3.66 -7.26
C LEU A 51 -11.78 2.26 -6.69
N GLY A 52 -11.65 1.23 -7.51
CA GLY A 52 -11.88 -0.16 -7.10
C GLY A 52 -10.95 -0.59 -5.97
N SER A 53 -9.63 -0.36 -6.14
CA SER A 53 -8.64 -0.71 -5.10
C SER A 53 -8.84 0.12 -3.82
N GLY A 54 -9.03 1.42 -3.96
CA GLY A 54 -9.22 2.32 -2.82
C GLY A 54 -10.49 2.02 -2.02
N LEU A 55 -11.61 1.75 -2.70
CA LEU A 55 -12.85 1.35 -2.03
C LEU A 55 -12.73 -0.03 -1.35
N THR A 56 -11.98 -0.96 -1.94
CA THR A 56 -11.70 -2.26 -1.31
C THR A 56 -10.91 -2.09 -0.02
N ILE A 57 -9.85 -1.25 -0.03
CA ILE A 57 -9.07 -0.96 1.17
C ILE A 57 -9.93 -0.22 2.20
N ALA A 58 -10.71 0.78 1.78
CA ALA A 58 -11.63 1.49 2.66
C ALA A 58 -12.63 0.54 3.33
N GLY A 59 -13.23 -0.36 2.56
CA GLY A 59 -14.14 -1.40 3.08
C GLY A 59 -13.46 -2.31 4.10
N ALA A 60 -12.23 -2.75 3.83
CA ALA A 60 -11.45 -3.55 4.77
C ALA A 60 -11.17 -2.78 6.08
N MET A 61 -10.84 -1.48 6.01
CA MET A 61 -10.67 -0.64 7.20
C MET A 61 -11.98 -0.46 7.97
N ALA A 62 -13.12 -0.30 7.27
CA ALA A 62 -14.42 -0.24 7.91
C ALA A 62 -14.73 -1.52 8.70
N CYS A 63 -14.31 -2.70 8.22
CA CYS A 63 -14.50 -3.97 8.92
C CYS A 63 -13.81 -4.01 10.30
N LEU A 64 -12.75 -3.23 10.52
CA LEU A 64 -12.12 -3.11 11.84
C LEU A 64 -13.07 -2.58 12.91
N HIS A 65 -14.06 -1.79 12.51
CA HIS A 65 -15.07 -1.28 13.45
C HIS A 65 -15.92 -2.38 14.11
N PHE A 66 -16.03 -3.54 13.48
CA PHE A 66 -16.78 -4.68 14.00
C PHE A 66 -15.96 -5.63 14.87
N THR A 67 -14.67 -5.31 15.10
CA THR A 67 -13.81 -6.15 15.93
C THR A 67 -14.13 -5.98 17.42
N ARG A 68 -13.91 -7.03 18.20
CA ARG A 68 -14.09 -6.98 19.67
C ARG A 68 -12.97 -6.25 20.40
N SER A 69 -11.86 -6.03 19.76
CA SER A 69 -10.71 -5.30 20.35
C SER A 69 -10.98 -3.80 20.32
N PRO A 70 -11.02 -3.10 21.47
CA PRO A 70 -11.30 -1.66 21.52
C PRO A 70 -10.30 -0.84 20.68
N MET A 71 -9.06 -1.29 20.61
CA MET A 71 -8.01 -0.64 19.84
C MET A 71 -8.34 -0.65 18.33
N PHE A 72 -8.66 -1.81 17.76
CA PHE A 72 -8.98 -1.92 16.34
C PHE A 72 -10.36 -1.31 16.00
N ASN A 73 -11.32 -1.48 16.88
CA ASN A 73 -12.65 -0.88 16.72
C ASN A 73 -12.56 0.65 16.58
N SER A 74 -11.76 1.31 17.42
CA SER A 74 -11.57 2.77 17.38
C SER A 74 -10.84 3.27 16.14
N LEU A 75 -10.06 2.41 15.46
CA LEU A 75 -9.32 2.73 14.24
C LEU A 75 -10.18 2.61 12.96
N GLY A 76 -11.20 1.77 12.97
CA GLY A 76 -11.96 1.42 11.76
C GLY A 76 -12.50 2.63 11.03
N ILE A 77 -13.31 3.46 11.69
CA ILE A 77 -13.95 4.62 11.07
C ILE A 77 -12.94 5.71 10.63
N PRO A 78 -11.97 6.14 11.46
CA PRO A 78 -10.97 7.10 11.02
C PRO A 78 -10.17 6.66 9.80
N LEU A 79 -9.75 5.39 9.75
CA LEU A 79 -8.99 4.86 8.61
C LEU A 79 -9.86 4.73 7.36
N PHE A 80 -11.11 4.32 7.50
CA PHE A 80 -12.09 4.30 6.41
C PHE A 80 -12.27 5.68 5.77
N ILE A 81 -12.57 6.70 6.58
CA ILE A 81 -12.75 8.07 6.10
C ILE A 81 -11.46 8.60 5.49
N GLY A 82 -10.32 8.37 6.15
CA GLY A 82 -9.02 8.77 5.64
C GLY A 82 -8.71 8.18 4.27
N MET A 83 -9.02 6.90 4.07
CA MET A 83 -8.82 6.26 2.76
C MET A 83 -9.72 6.84 1.68
N LEU A 84 -10.98 7.18 1.99
CA LEU A 84 -11.87 7.85 1.03
C LEU A 84 -11.32 9.22 0.62
N VAL A 85 -10.78 10.00 1.58
CA VAL A 85 -10.14 11.29 1.31
C VAL A 85 -8.91 11.11 0.42
N VAL A 86 -8.09 10.09 0.68
CA VAL A 86 -6.91 9.78 -0.16
C VAL A 86 -7.31 9.42 -1.59
N VAL A 87 -8.34 8.61 -1.77
CA VAL A 87 -8.86 8.25 -3.11
C VAL A 87 -9.37 9.49 -3.84
N ALA A 88 -10.16 10.33 -3.16
CA ALA A 88 -10.66 11.57 -3.73
C ALA A 88 -9.51 12.53 -4.13
N ALA A 89 -8.51 12.67 -3.26
CA ALA A 89 -7.32 13.47 -3.54
C ALA A 89 -6.50 12.89 -4.71
N ALA A 90 -6.31 11.58 -4.77
CA ALA A 90 -5.61 10.93 -5.87
C ALA A 90 -6.27 11.14 -7.22
N LEU A 91 -7.61 11.14 -7.27
CA LEU A 91 -8.38 11.33 -8.49
C LEU A 91 -8.57 12.82 -8.89
N THR A 92 -8.29 13.74 -8.00
CA THR A 92 -8.42 15.20 -8.25
C THR A 92 -7.07 15.88 -8.30
N LEU A 93 -6.31 15.83 -7.20
CA LEU A 93 -5.00 16.48 -7.11
C LEU A 93 -3.94 15.77 -7.96
N GLY A 94 -3.98 14.42 -8.04
CA GLY A 94 -3.03 13.65 -8.84
C GLY A 94 -3.02 14.08 -10.32
N PRO A 95 -4.15 14.02 -11.03
CA PRO A 95 -4.26 14.50 -12.40
C PRO A 95 -3.93 15.99 -12.55
N ALA A 96 -4.36 16.85 -11.60
CA ALA A 96 -4.05 18.26 -11.63
C ALA A 96 -2.54 18.53 -11.56
N VAL A 97 -1.83 17.87 -10.67
CA VAL A 97 -0.36 17.97 -10.55
C VAL A 97 0.32 17.51 -11.84
N ILE A 98 -0.13 16.39 -12.44
CA ILE A 98 0.41 15.89 -13.72
C ILE A 98 0.18 16.92 -14.83
N THR A 99 -1.00 17.54 -14.90
CA THR A 99 -1.29 18.59 -15.89
C THR A 99 -0.36 19.78 -15.74
N VAL A 100 -0.24 20.31 -14.52
CA VAL A 100 0.66 21.44 -14.24
C VAL A 100 2.12 21.10 -14.55
N ALA A 101 2.60 19.95 -14.10
CA ALA A 101 3.96 19.51 -14.38
C ALA A 101 4.22 19.28 -15.88
N SER A 102 3.22 18.82 -16.63
CA SER A 102 3.26 18.67 -18.08
C SER A 102 3.34 20.00 -18.82
N THR A 103 2.57 21.02 -18.38
CA THR A 103 2.62 22.36 -18.96
C THR A 103 3.97 23.02 -18.73
N LEU A 104 4.58 22.79 -17.57
CA LEU A 104 5.93 23.29 -17.24
C LEU A 104 7.06 22.52 -17.96
N GLY A 105 6.74 21.51 -18.80
CA GLY A 105 7.72 20.71 -19.51
C GLY A 105 8.53 19.73 -18.64
N ALA A 106 8.17 19.59 -17.36
CA ALA A 106 8.88 18.71 -16.42
C ALA A 106 8.67 17.24 -16.74
N LEU A 107 7.56 16.88 -17.40
CA LEU A 107 7.17 15.51 -17.69
C LEU A 107 7.41 15.10 -19.15
N GLU A 108 8.19 15.85 -19.90
CA GLU A 108 8.52 15.43 -21.26
C GLU A 108 9.43 14.17 -21.24
N PRO A 109 9.10 13.15 -22.06
CA PRO A 109 9.88 11.91 -22.07
C PRO A 109 11.28 12.17 -22.64
N LYS A 110 12.23 12.47 -21.76
CA LYS A 110 13.64 12.76 -22.13
C LYS A 110 14.43 11.53 -22.59
N ARG A 111 13.93 10.32 -22.33
CA ARG A 111 14.52 9.04 -22.73
C ARG A 111 13.48 7.96 -22.93
N ALA A 112 13.65 7.12 -23.95
CA ALA A 112 12.87 5.89 -24.11
C ALA A 112 13.00 5.05 -22.82
N MET A 113 11.84 4.67 -22.24
CA MET A 113 11.80 3.84 -21.04
C MET A 113 12.61 2.55 -21.24
N ARG A 114 13.53 2.30 -20.34
CA ARG A 114 14.43 1.13 -20.40
C ARG A 114 13.70 -0.12 -19.94
N VAL A 115 12.70 -0.56 -20.72
CA VAL A 115 11.83 -1.71 -20.41
C VAL A 115 12.49 -3.09 -20.64
N ARG A 116 13.78 -3.14 -21.04
CA ARG A 116 14.46 -4.41 -21.37
C ARG A 116 14.45 -5.43 -20.23
N PHE A 117 14.64 -4.97 -19.00
CA PHE A 117 14.67 -5.85 -17.82
C PHE A 117 13.27 -6.41 -17.54
N TRP A 118 12.27 -5.56 -17.42
CA TRP A 118 10.89 -5.98 -17.17
C TRP A 118 10.30 -6.83 -18.28
N ARG A 119 10.67 -6.53 -19.53
CA ARG A 119 10.27 -7.36 -20.69
C ARG A 119 10.89 -8.76 -20.61
N ARG A 120 12.15 -8.90 -20.16
CA ARG A 120 12.76 -10.22 -19.95
C ARG A 120 12.03 -11.03 -18.90
N ILE A 121 11.69 -10.40 -17.74
CA ILE A 121 10.92 -11.05 -16.68
C ILE A 121 9.54 -11.45 -17.21
N GLY A 122 8.80 -10.54 -17.82
CA GLY A 122 7.48 -10.82 -18.38
C GLY A 122 7.53 -11.93 -19.43
N THR A 123 8.52 -11.91 -20.32
CA THR A 123 8.71 -12.97 -21.33
C THR A 123 9.02 -14.33 -20.67
N ALA A 124 9.83 -14.35 -19.61
CA ALA A 124 10.14 -15.57 -18.87
C ALA A 124 8.88 -16.14 -18.19
N VAL A 125 8.07 -15.28 -17.55
CA VAL A 125 6.81 -15.68 -16.91
C VAL A 125 5.83 -16.28 -17.94
N VAL A 126 5.65 -15.62 -19.09
CA VAL A 126 4.75 -16.12 -20.15
C VAL A 126 5.29 -17.40 -20.81
N ARG A 127 6.60 -17.50 -20.96
CA ARG A 127 7.23 -18.68 -21.61
C ARG A 127 7.28 -19.91 -20.71
N TRP A 128 7.39 -19.71 -19.38
CA TRP A 128 7.54 -20.78 -18.40
C TRP A 128 6.50 -20.67 -17.27
N PRO A 129 5.20 -20.66 -17.59
CA PRO A 129 4.16 -20.46 -16.57
C PRO A 129 4.12 -21.59 -15.54
N GLY A 130 4.28 -22.85 -15.97
CA GLY A 130 4.23 -24.02 -15.09
C GLY A 130 5.34 -24.03 -14.02
N PRO A 131 6.63 -23.95 -14.37
CA PRO A 131 7.71 -23.88 -13.40
C PRO A 131 7.61 -22.71 -12.44
N ILE A 132 7.18 -21.53 -12.91
CA ILE A 132 7.03 -20.34 -12.06
C ILE A 132 5.88 -20.54 -11.07
N LEU A 133 4.75 -21.08 -11.53
CA LEU A 133 3.62 -21.40 -10.65
C LEU A 133 4.03 -22.42 -9.57
N VAL A 134 4.73 -23.50 -9.97
CA VAL A 134 5.22 -24.50 -9.02
C VAL A 134 6.18 -23.88 -7.99
N ALA A 135 7.12 -23.04 -8.43
CA ALA A 135 8.03 -22.35 -7.53
C ALA A 135 7.29 -21.42 -6.53
N THR A 136 6.28 -20.70 -7.00
CA THR A 136 5.46 -19.81 -6.14
C THR A 136 4.66 -20.64 -5.13
N ILE A 137 4.04 -21.74 -5.56
CA ILE A 137 3.30 -22.64 -4.65
C ILE A 137 4.26 -23.26 -3.63
N ALA A 138 5.43 -23.75 -4.07
CA ALA A 138 6.43 -24.31 -3.16
C ALA A 138 6.87 -23.28 -2.11
N LEU A 139 7.15 -22.05 -2.51
CA LEU A 139 7.51 -20.97 -1.59
C LEU A 139 6.38 -20.66 -0.60
N SER A 140 5.14 -20.64 -1.06
CA SER A 140 3.97 -20.44 -0.21
C SER A 140 3.77 -21.59 0.79
N LEU A 141 4.00 -22.82 0.36
CA LEU A 141 3.95 -24.00 1.25
C LEU A 141 5.04 -23.97 2.33
N VAL A 142 6.26 -23.53 1.98
CA VAL A 142 7.33 -23.32 2.96
C VAL A 142 6.90 -22.27 4.00
N GLY A 143 6.30 -21.16 3.59
CA GLY A 143 5.73 -20.17 4.50
C GLY A 143 4.62 -20.77 5.40
N LEU A 144 3.75 -21.57 4.82
CA LEU A 144 2.66 -22.24 5.55
C LEU A 144 3.19 -23.24 6.60
N LEU A 145 4.27 -23.97 6.27
CA LEU A 145 4.92 -24.90 7.21
C LEU A 145 5.60 -24.18 8.39
N ALA A 146 5.94 -22.91 8.25
CA ALA A 146 6.49 -22.11 9.35
C ALA A 146 5.39 -21.63 10.33
N LEU A 147 4.11 -21.60 9.93
CA LEU A 147 2.99 -21.13 10.76
C LEU A 147 2.80 -21.90 12.09
N PRO A 148 2.93 -23.24 12.15
CA PRO A 148 2.76 -23.96 13.43
C PRO A 148 3.77 -23.57 14.49
N GLY A 149 4.95 -23.04 14.09
CA GLY A 149 5.97 -22.50 15.00
C GLY A 149 5.74 -21.04 15.42
N TYR A 150 4.80 -20.35 14.78
CA TYR A 150 4.49 -18.97 15.08
C TYR A 150 3.61 -18.88 16.33
N ARG A 151 4.15 -18.30 17.38
CA ARG A 151 3.40 -18.03 18.62
C ARG A 151 3.13 -16.53 18.67
N THR A 152 1.86 -16.17 18.73
CA THR A 152 1.46 -14.79 19.04
C THR A 152 1.64 -14.56 20.52
N ASP A 153 2.56 -13.66 20.86
CA ASP A 153 2.70 -13.16 22.22
C ASP A 153 1.90 -11.87 22.35
N TYR A 154 0.84 -11.90 23.15
CA TYR A 154 0.01 -10.73 23.45
C TYR A 154 0.46 -10.00 24.73
N ASN A 155 1.60 -10.41 25.30
CA ASN A 155 2.13 -9.76 26.49
C ASN A 155 2.97 -8.55 26.09
N ASP A 156 2.36 -7.36 26.12
CA ASP A 156 3.03 -6.09 25.79
C ASP A 156 4.31 -5.84 26.60
N ARG A 157 4.47 -6.53 27.74
CA ARG A 157 5.65 -6.45 28.59
C ARG A 157 6.91 -7.00 27.92
N ASN A 158 6.77 -8.02 27.07
CA ASN A 158 7.91 -8.61 26.36
C ASN A 158 8.51 -7.68 25.28
N TYR A 159 7.79 -6.61 24.93
CA TYR A 159 8.27 -5.58 24.00
C TYR A 159 8.91 -4.38 24.70
N LEU A 160 8.88 -4.35 26.05
CA LEU A 160 9.51 -3.27 26.81
C LEU A 160 10.99 -3.59 27.03
N PRO A 161 11.91 -2.64 26.78
CA PRO A 161 13.29 -2.79 27.17
C PRO A 161 13.40 -3.06 28.68
N PRO A 162 14.27 -3.98 29.12
CA PRO A 162 14.32 -4.39 30.52
C PRO A 162 14.84 -3.30 31.46
N ASP A 163 15.49 -2.29 30.92
CA ASP A 163 16.19 -1.19 31.64
C ASP A 163 15.32 0.06 31.84
N ILE A 164 14.03 0.03 31.50
CA ILE A 164 13.15 1.17 31.75
C ILE A 164 12.38 1.03 33.07
N PRO A 165 12.08 2.15 33.77
CA PRO A 165 11.36 2.13 35.06
C PRO A 165 9.99 1.43 34.99
N ALA A 166 9.34 1.45 33.84
CA ALA A 166 8.07 0.74 33.64
C ALA A 166 8.24 -0.79 33.70
N ALA A 167 9.32 -1.34 33.17
CA ALA A 167 9.60 -2.79 33.20
C ALA A 167 9.87 -3.23 34.64
N GLU A 168 10.61 -2.45 35.42
CA GLU A 168 10.84 -2.71 36.84
C GLU A 168 9.54 -2.65 37.67
N GLY A 169 8.68 -1.67 37.38
CA GLY A 169 7.35 -1.55 37.97
C GLY A 169 6.46 -2.76 37.73
N PHE A 170 6.43 -3.26 36.49
CA PHE A 170 5.70 -4.47 36.16
C PHE A 170 6.27 -5.71 36.87
N ALA A 171 7.59 -5.85 36.90
CA ALA A 171 8.24 -6.97 37.61
C ALA A 171 8.00 -6.93 39.14
N ALA A 172 7.89 -5.76 39.70
CA ALA A 172 7.52 -5.59 41.11
C ALA A 172 6.04 -5.94 41.36
N ALA A 173 5.14 -5.47 40.50
CA ALA A 173 3.72 -5.79 40.60
C ALA A 173 3.47 -7.30 40.51
N GLU A 174 4.14 -8.01 39.60
CA GLU A 174 3.98 -9.46 39.43
C GLU A 174 4.50 -10.27 40.63
N ARG A 175 5.52 -9.77 41.33
CA ARG A 175 6.00 -10.38 42.59
C ARG A 175 5.03 -10.21 43.76
N HIS A 176 4.29 -9.12 43.81
CA HIS A 176 3.37 -8.81 44.91
C HIS A 176 1.91 -9.22 44.64
N PHE A 177 1.53 -9.32 43.35
CA PHE A 177 0.18 -9.65 42.89
C PHE A 177 0.26 -10.69 41.79
N PRO A 178 0.63 -11.95 42.11
CA PRO A 178 0.61 -13.02 41.10
C PRO A 178 -0.81 -13.25 40.63
N ALA A 179 -1.01 -13.33 39.28
CA ALA A 179 -2.29 -13.56 38.62
C ALA A 179 -2.69 -15.04 38.69
#